data_1eedb37750fda046a7cec66850a65701
#
_entry.id   1eedb37750fda046a7cec66850a65701
#
_cell.length_a   1.000
_cell.length_b   1.000
_cell.length_c   1.000
_cell.angle_alpha   90.00
_cell.angle_beta   90.00
_cell.angle_gamma   90.00
#
_symmetry.space_group_name_H-M   'P 1'
#
loop_
_entity.id
_entity.type
_entity.pdbx_description
1 polymer ?
#
loop_
_entity_poly.entity_id
_entity_poly.type
_entity_poly.pdbx_seq_one_letter_code
_entity_poly.pdbx_strand_id
1 'polypeptide(L)'
;MKRLKECHKVLKPTGSIYLHCDYRASHYLKLIMDEIFGWESLRREIVYNTSRNISGFKSKANNWIRQHEVIFYYAIDINNNWVFNKEYTSWTGEQIKEFKHKDKDGRIYKEYGVKDNPTRQYLDKNPGIPVGDIWNDIDTFQFSYVAKMESVGYPTQKPVALLERIIKASSNEGDIVLDPFCGCGTALVAAHKLNRRWIGIDIHHKAFDVIRDRGRQCKLNMLVTAPELIRGSKGILEWASSLNPQEFEEWVNKFYSAKKPSPDRGVDGITKDGIAIQTKTFEIGYNVVSQFLSDAKYHPSRRISKPSKHIILVSQRGFDDSARQRAFEIESNEGIKVELLTPADMLNIIQKIGVQ
;
A
#
# COMPACT_ATOMS: atom_id res chain seq x y z
N MET A 1 16.32 8.72 -2.75
CA MET A 1 17.21 9.29 -1.72
C MET A 1 16.47 9.87 -0.51
N LYS A 2 15.66 10.94 -0.60
CA LYS A 2 15.01 11.58 0.58
C LYS A 2 14.25 10.58 1.47
N ARG A 3 13.38 9.74 0.91
CA ARG A 3 12.59 8.76 1.68
C ARG A 3 13.43 7.70 2.37
N LEU A 4 14.51 7.21 1.74
CA LEU A 4 15.40 6.24 2.35
C LEU A 4 16.17 6.83 3.54
N LYS A 5 16.52 8.13 3.50
CA LYS A 5 17.08 8.84 4.66
C LYS A 5 16.09 8.92 5.82
N GLU A 6 14.79 9.13 5.54
CA GLU A 6 13.78 9.11 6.59
C GLU A 6 13.56 7.68 7.14
N CYS A 7 13.61 6.66 6.29
CA CYS A 7 13.57 5.26 6.76
C CYS A 7 14.72 4.96 7.73
N HIS A 8 15.93 5.42 7.41
CA HIS A 8 17.10 5.24 8.28
C HIS A 8 16.89 5.89 9.66
N LYS A 9 16.30 7.10 9.73
CA LYS A 9 16.07 7.81 10.98
C LYS A 9 15.07 7.10 11.92
N VAL A 10 14.07 6.40 11.36
CA VAL A 10 13.01 5.75 12.15
C VAL A 10 13.26 4.28 12.42
N LEU A 11 14.26 3.70 11.76
CA LEU A 11 14.63 2.30 11.96
C LEU A 11 15.31 2.13 13.32
N LYS A 12 14.89 1.10 14.08
CA LYS A 12 15.54 0.76 15.34
C LYS A 12 17.00 0.35 15.11
N PRO A 13 17.90 0.50 16.11
CA PRO A 13 19.28 0.00 16.00
C PRO A 13 19.35 -1.50 15.63
N THR A 14 18.42 -2.31 16.14
CA THR A 14 18.31 -3.76 15.83
C THR A 14 17.53 -4.04 14.56
N GLY A 15 17.07 -3.00 13.87
CA GLY A 15 16.19 -3.11 12.70
C GLY A 15 16.92 -3.40 11.41
N SER A 16 16.15 -3.87 10.46
CA SER A 16 16.60 -4.21 9.11
C SER A 16 15.77 -3.53 8.05
N ILE A 17 16.37 -3.26 6.91
CA ILE A 17 15.68 -2.75 5.72
C ILE A 17 15.94 -3.66 4.53
N TYR A 18 14.88 -3.92 3.75
CA TYR A 18 14.91 -4.64 2.50
C TYR A 18 14.47 -3.73 1.37
N LEU A 19 15.29 -3.59 0.34
CA LEU A 19 14.97 -2.80 -0.84
C LEU A 19 14.88 -3.70 -2.07
N HIS A 20 13.67 -3.93 -2.54
CA HIS A 20 13.39 -4.72 -3.73
C HIS A 20 13.37 -3.83 -4.97
N CYS A 21 14.13 -4.19 -5.98
CA CYS A 21 14.23 -3.41 -7.21
C CYS A 21 14.53 -4.29 -8.43
N ASP A 22 14.27 -3.74 -9.62
CA ASP A 22 14.63 -4.36 -10.88
C ASP A 22 16.06 -4.02 -11.29
N TYR A 23 16.57 -4.75 -12.28
CA TYR A 23 17.95 -4.63 -12.78
C TYR A 23 18.33 -3.22 -13.29
N ARG A 24 17.35 -2.41 -13.72
CA ARG A 24 17.60 -1.05 -14.23
C ARG A 24 18.00 -0.07 -13.14
N ALA A 25 17.53 -0.31 -11.94
CA ALA A 25 17.72 0.57 -10.80
C ALA A 25 18.69 -0.01 -9.75
N SER A 26 18.91 -1.34 -9.73
CA SER A 26 19.60 -2.03 -8.63
C SER A 26 20.97 -1.44 -8.32
N HIS A 27 21.83 -1.23 -9.32
CA HIS A 27 23.18 -0.72 -9.09
C HIS A 27 23.20 0.71 -8.54
N TYR A 28 22.32 1.58 -9.04
CA TYR A 28 22.19 2.96 -8.52
C TYR A 28 21.62 2.99 -7.10
N LEU A 29 20.63 2.15 -6.84
CA LEU A 29 20.04 2.04 -5.53
C LEU A 29 20.99 1.44 -4.51
N LYS A 30 21.85 0.49 -4.93
CA LYS A 30 22.92 -0.06 -4.07
C LYS A 30 23.84 1.03 -3.58
N LEU A 31 24.33 1.91 -4.45
CA LEU A 31 25.21 3.02 -4.08
C LEU A 31 24.50 4.01 -3.13
N ILE A 32 23.22 4.30 -3.38
CA ILE A 32 22.42 5.16 -2.51
C ILE A 32 22.20 4.52 -1.13
N MET A 33 21.98 3.22 -1.08
CA MET A 33 21.86 2.49 0.18
C MET A 33 23.15 2.49 0.97
N ASP A 34 24.29 2.29 0.31
CA ASP A 34 25.61 2.36 0.93
C ASP A 34 25.91 3.75 1.50
N GLU A 35 25.55 4.83 0.78
CA GLU A 35 25.69 6.20 1.27
C GLU A 35 24.85 6.47 2.53
N ILE A 36 23.64 5.90 2.61
CA ILE A 36 22.70 6.21 3.69
C ILE A 36 22.88 5.30 4.90
N PHE A 37 23.09 3.99 4.68
CA PHE A 37 23.12 2.97 5.71
C PHE A 37 24.54 2.49 6.05
N GLY A 38 25.53 2.89 5.26
CA GLY A 38 26.89 2.35 5.32
C GLY A 38 27.02 1.04 4.53
N TRP A 39 28.10 0.89 3.75
CA TRP A 39 28.35 -0.33 2.97
C TRP A 39 28.57 -1.56 3.88
N GLU A 40 29.08 -1.35 5.09
CA GLU A 40 29.31 -2.39 6.11
C GLU A 40 28.00 -2.95 6.67
N SER A 41 26.89 -2.21 6.56
CA SER A 41 25.55 -2.63 6.95
C SER A 41 24.87 -3.57 5.96
N LEU A 42 25.41 -3.72 4.75
CA LEU A 42 24.91 -4.70 3.78
C LEU A 42 25.13 -6.12 4.30
N ARG A 43 24.03 -6.86 4.44
CA ARG A 43 24.10 -8.27 4.87
C ARG A 43 24.09 -9.21 3.68
N ARG A 44 23.19 -8.97 2.72
CA ARG A 44 23.10 -9.79 1.50
C ARG A 44 22.47 -9.00 0.35
N GLU A 45 22.88 -9.36 -0.84
CA GLU A 45 22.13 -9.20 -2.06
C GLU A 45 21.36 -10.51 -2.32
N ILE A 46 20.05 -10.44 -2.31
CA ILE A 46 19.19 -11.59 -2.51
C ILE A 46 18.71 -11.60 -3.95
N VAL A 47 18.91 -12.71 -4.63
CA VAL A 47 18.44 -12.95 -6.00
C VAL A 47 17.07 -13.64 -5.93
N TYR A 48 16.00 -12.92 -6.24
CA TYR A 48 14.66 -13.47 -6.30
C TYR A 48 14.32 -13.90 -7.73
N ASN A 49 14.17 -15.20 -7.92
CA ASN A 49 13.82 -15.77 -9.23
C ASN A 49 12.34 -15.50 -9.55
N THR A 50 12.09 -14.72 -10.59
CA THR A 50 10.74 -14.34 -11.04
C THR A 50 10.23 -15.16 -12.21
N SER A 51 11.02 -16.11 -12.74
CA SER A 51 10.65 -16.88 -13.93
C SER A 51 11.34 -18.25 -13.96
N ARG A 52 10.71 -19.27 -13.36
CA ARG A 52 11.25 -20.64 -13.35
C ARG A 52 11.34 -21.25 -14.75
N ASN A 53 10.35 -20.96 -15.59
CA ASN A 53 10.26 -21.50 -16.94
C ASN A 53 10.29 -20.39 -17.98
N ILE A 54 11.16 -20.54 -18.96
CA ILE A 54 11.24 -19.65 -20.11
C ILE A 54 10.35 -20.24 -21.21
N SER A 55 9.21 -19.61 -21.48
CA SER A 55 8.28 -20.05 -22.52
C SER A 55 7.63 -18.85 -23.24
N GLY A 56 6.97 -19.15 -24.35
CA GLY A 56 6.20 -18.18 -25.11
C GLY A 56 7.04 -17.03 -25.71
N PHE A 57 6.56 -15.81 -25.57
CA PHE A 57 7.20 -14.64 -26.17
C PHE A 57 8.64 -14.40 -25.67
N LYS A 58 8.92 -14.69 -24.41
CA LYS A 58 10.26 -14.54 -23.83
C LYS A 58 11.29 -15.44 -24.50
N SER A 59 10.91 -16.64 -24.97
CA SER A 59 11.84 -17.56 -25.65
C SER A 59 12.34 -17.06 -27.01
N LYS A 60 11.69 -16.07 -27.59
CA LYS A 60 12.05 -15.44 -28.87
C LYS A 60 13.02 -14.27 -28.73
N ALA A 61 13.42 -13.91 -27.51
CA ALA A 61 14.32 -12.79 -27.28
C ALA A 61 15.73 -13.08 -27.84
N ASN A 62 16.29 -12.12 -28.56
CA ASN A 62 17.68 -12.20 -29.06
C ASN A 62 18.65 -11.66 -27.99
N ASN A 63 18.50 -12.11 -26.75
CA ASN A 63 19.35 -11.75 -25.61
C ASN A 63 19.13 -12.74 -24.46
N TRP A 64 19.98 -12.68 -23.43
CA TRP A 64 19.78 -13.43 -22.19
C TRP A 64 18.46 -13.04 -21.55
N ILE A 65 17.64 -14.03 -21.22
CA ILE A 65 16.31 -13.82 -20.67
C ILE A 65 16.44 -13.51 -19.19
N ARG A 66 15.90 -12.34 -18.78
CA ARG A 66 15.86 -11.97 -17.37
C ARG A 66 14.93 -12.88 -16.59
N GLN A 67 15.47 -13.47 -15.52
CA GLN A 67 14.73 -14.39 -14.66
C GLN A 67 14.71 -13.96 -13.20
N HIS A 68 15.32 -12.84 -12.83
CA HIS A 68 15.40 -12.42 -11.44
C HIS A 68 15.21 -10.91 -11.23
N GLU A 69 14.91 -10.59 -10.00
CA GLU A 69 14.95 -9.26 -9.40
C GLU A 69 15.87 -9.31 -8.18
N VAL A 70 16.33 -8.15 -7.73
CA VAL A 70 17.30 -8.05 -6.64
C VAL A 70 16.63 -7.45 -5.41
N ILE A 71 16.96 -7.99 -4.23
CA ILE A 71 16.54 -7.46 -2.94
C ILE A 71 17.80 -7.22 -2.11
N PHE A 72 18.07 -5.96 -1.79
CA PHE A 72 19.17 -5.60 -0.88
C PHE A 72 18.70 -5.68 0.55
N TYR A 73 19.43 -6.41 1.38
CA TYR A 73 19.20 -6.58 2.80
C TYR A 73 20.29 -5.88 3.60
N TYR A 74 19.91 -4.86 4.36
CA TYR A 74 20.77 -4.12 5.28
C TYR A 74 20.27 -4.26 6.71
N ALA A 75 21.18 -4.35 7.67
CA ALA A 75 20.89 -4.27 9.09
C ALA A 75 21.81 -3.21 9.71
N ILE A 76 21.25 -2.27 10.48
CA ILE A 76 21.97 -1.09 10.98
C ILE A 76 23.11 -1.47 11.94
N ASP A 77 22.85 -2.36 12.89
CA ASP A 77 23.88 -2.73 13.86
C ASP A 77 24.95 -3.63 13.22
N ILE A 78 26.17 -3.12 13.13
CA ILE A 78 27.33 -3.86 12.61
C ILE A 78 27.89 -4.88 13.64
N ASN A 79 27.49 -4.79 14.91
CA ASN A 79 27.96 -5.65 16.00
C ASN A 79 27.10 -6.92 16.21
N ASN A 80 26.34 -7.34 15.21
CA ASN A 80 25.50 -8.55 15.20
C ASN A 80 24.31 -8.55 16.17
N ASN A 81 23.80 -7.38 16.58
CA ASN A 81 22.62 -7.30 17.46
C ASN A 81 21.30 -7.12 16.68
N TRP A 82 21.28 -7.30 15.37
CA TRP A 82 20.03 -7.24 14.62
C TRP A 82 19.21 -8.52 14.75
N VAL A 83 17.89 -8.37 14.58
CA VAL A 83 16.98 -9.53 14.57
C VAL A 83 17.17 -10.31 13.28
N PHE A 84 17.55 -11.59 13.38
CA PHE A 84 17.57 -12.50 12.26
C PHE A 84 17.16 -13.92 12.68
N ASN A 85 15.94 -14.29 12.32
CA ASN A 85 15.38 -15.63 12.53
C ASN A 85 15.66 -16.47 11.28
N LYS A 86 16.44 -17.53 11.43
CA LYS A 86 16.75 -18.41 10.28
C LYS A 86 15.49 -19.06 9.75
N GLU A 87 15.27 -18.93 8.45
CA GLU A 87 14.22 -19.63 7.71
C GLU A 87 14.78 -20.95 7.15
N TYR A 88 13.91 -21.94 7.03
CA TYR A 88 14.28 -23.27 6.53
C TYR A 88 13.27 -23.73 5.49
N THR A 89 13.77 -24.42 4.44
CA THR A 89 12.93 -25.22 3.56
C THR A 89 12.87 -26.64 4.09
N SER A 90 11.72 -27.30 3.90
CA SER A 90 11.55 -28.69 4.32
C SER A 90 12.56 -29.62 3.63
N TRP A 91 13.02 -30.63 4.34
CA TRP A 91 13.81 -31.71 3.77
C TRP A 91 13.08 -32.38 2.60
N THR A 92 13.76 -32.61 1.50
CA THR A 92 13.23 -33.48 0.43
C THR A 92 13.27 -34.94 0.86
N GLY A 93 12.46 -35.78 0.23
CA GLY A 93 12.45 -37.24 0.51
C GLY A 93 13.83 -37.88 0.29
N GLU A 94 14.63 -37.40 -0.68
CA GLU A 94 15.99 -37.87 -0.92
C GLU A 94 16.95 -37.48 0.20
N GLN A 95 16.87 -36.23 0.66
CA GLN A 95 17.68 -35.72 1.75
C GLN A 95 17.35 -36.41 3.08
N ILE A 96 16.08 -36.72 3.34
CA ILE A 96 15.68 -37.48 4.52
C ILE A 96 16.34 -38.89 4.52
N LYS A 97 16.49 -39.50 3.37
CA LYS A 97 17.17 -40.82 3.22
C LYS A 97 18.67 -40.76 3.58
N GLU A 98 19.29 -39.61 3.63
CA GLU A 98 20.68 -39.45 4.09
C GLU A 98 20.82 -39.66 5.62
N PHE A 99 19.75 -39.45 6.37
CA PHE A 99 19.69 -39.68 7.79
C PHE A 99 19.50 -41.18 8.07
N LYS A 100 20.60 -41.95 8.07
CA LYS A 100 20.60 -43.40 8.08
C LYS A 100 20.90 -44.01 9.45
N HIS A 101 21.41 -43.23 10.35
CA HIS A 101 21.87 -43.73 11.64
C HIS A 101 20.82 -43.47 12.71
N LYS A 102 20.84 -44.33 13.77
CA LYS A 102 20.07 -44.14 14.99
C LYS A 102 21.04 -44.14 16.18
N ASP A 103 20.85 -43.25 17.11
CA ASP A 103 21.56 -43.28 18.37
C ASP A 103 20.89 -44.26 19.37
N LYS A 104 21.46 -44.39 20.56
CA LYS A 104 20.96 -45.25 21.63
C LYS A 104 19.54 -44.92 22.13
N ASP A 105 19.11 -43.64 21.91
CA ASP A 105 17.78 -43.15 22.26
C ASP A 105 16.80 -43.22 21.11
N GLY A 106 17.22 -43.86 19.99
CA GLY A 106 16.39 -44.02 18.77
C GLY A 106 16.31 -42.80 17.86
N ARG A 107 17.04 -41.71 18.13
CA ARG A 107 17.03 -40.47 17.38
C ARG A 107 17.77 -40.64 16.06
N ILE A 108 17.16 -40.20 14.98
CA ILE A 108 17.70 -40.36 13.62
C ILE A 108 18.69 -39.22 13.34
N TYR A 109 19.87 -39.58 12.82
CA TYR A 109 20.91 -38.66 12.45
C TYR A 109 21.68 -39.07 11.20
N LYS A 110 22.40 -38.09 10.60
CA LYS A 110 23.44 -38.34 9.60
C LYS A 110 24.79 -37.80 10.12
N GLU A 111 25.86 -38.38 9.60
CA GLU A 111 27.24 -37.96 9.89
C GLU A 111 27.81 -37.18 8.70
N TYR A 112 28.54 -36.12 9.01
CA TYR A 112 29.26 -35.32 8.02
C TYR A 112 30.59 -34.80 8.61
N GLY A 113 31.46 -34.35 7.74
CA GLY A 113 32.79 -33.84 8.14
C GLY A 113 33.89 -34.88 7.98
N VAL A 114 34.92 -34.81 8.83
CA VAL A 114 36.11 -35.67 8.72
C VAL A 114 35.79 -37.08 9.23
N LYS A 115 36.23 -38.11 8.46
CA LYS A 115 35.90 -39.52 8.70
C LYS A 115 36.25 -40.01 10.11
N ASP A 116 37.37 -39.50 10.68
CA ASP A 116 37.86 -39.91 12.01
C ASP A 116 37.20 -39.13 13.17
N ASN A 117 36.48 -38.05 12.88
CA ASN A 117 35.73 -37.28 13.87
C ASN A 117 34.48 -36.65 13.24
N PRO A 118 33.46 -37.48 12.92
CA PRO A 118 32.27 -36.99 12.23
C PRO A 118 31.37 -36.16 13.16
N THR A 119 30.84 -35.10 12.62
CA THR A 119 29.79 -34.31 13.29
C THR A 119 28.43 -34.96 13.03
N ARG A 120 27.62 -35.12 14.05
CA ARG A 120 26.25 -35.67 13.95
C ARG A 120 25.23 -34.57 13.77
N GLN A 121 24.43 -34.68 12.73
CA GLN A 121 23.27 -33.84 12.49
C GLN A 121 21.99 -34.64 12.71
N TYR A 122 21.24 -34.27 13.76
CA TYR A 122 19.98 -34.94 14.10
C TYR A 122 18.81 -34.36 13.32
N LEU A 123 17.95 -35.23 12.81
CA LEU A 123 16.79 -34.84 12.00
C LEU A 123 15.77 -34.03 12.82
N ASP A 124 15.55 -34.40 14.08
CA ASP A 124 14.63 -33.75 15.02
C ASP A 124 15.09 -32.36 15.50
N LYS A 125 16.40 -32.09 15.44
CA LYS A 125 16.99 -30.79 15.81
C LYS A 125 17.14 -29.82 14.63
N ASN A 126 16.94 -30.31 13.41
CA ASN A 126 17.14 -29.52 12.21
C ASN A 126 15.85 -29.46 11.40
N PRO A 127 15.15 -28.32 11.41
CA PRO A 127 13.83 -28.17 10.80
C PRO A 127 13.85 -28.22 9.26
N GLY A 128 15.06 -28.24 8.66
CA GLY A 128 15.21 -28.27 7.19
C GLY A 128 16.58 -27.74 6.76
N ILE A 129 16.61 -27.31 5.50
CA ILE A 129 17.78 -26.67 4.89
C ILE A 129 17.66 -25.16 5.11
N PRO A 130 18.68 -24.50 5.67
CA PRO A 130 18.67 -23.04 5.79
C PRO A 130 18.46 -22.38 4.42
N VAL A 131 17.57 -21.42 4.34
CA VAL A 131 17.32 -20.64 3.13
C VAL A 131 18.54 -19.75 2.85
N GLY A 132 19.08 -19.89 1.63
CA GLY A 132 20.18 -19.02 1.14
C GLY A 132 19.68 -17.70 0.56
N ASP A 133 20.55 -17.05 -0.18
CA ASP A 133 20.29 -15.75 -0.83
C ASP A 133 19.78 -15.87 -2.28
N ILE A 134 19.58 -17.09 -2.77
CA ILE A 134 18.93 -17.35 -4.07
C ILE A 134 17.55 -17.97 -3.82
N TRP A 135 16.52 -17.17 -4.05
CA TRP A 135 15.13 -17.57 -3.78
C TRP A 135 14.42 -18.08 -5.03
N ASN A 136 14.35 -19.39 -5.20
CA ASN A 136 13.69 -20.04 -6.34
C ASN A 136 12.36 -20.70 -5.95
N ASP A 137 12.02 -20.75 -4.67
CA ASP A 137 10.93 -21.53 -4.09
C ASP A 137 9.66 -20.71 -3.84
N ILE A 138 9.70 -19.39 -4.06
CA ILE A 138 8.54 -18.51 -3.98
C ILE A 138 8.05 -18.18 -5.38
N ASP A 139 6.84 -18.63 -5.70
CA ASP A 139 6.22 -18.40 -7.00
C ASP A 139 5.71 -16.98 -7.18
N THR A 140 5.86 -16.47 -8.39
CA THR A 140 5.18 -15.25 -8.83
C THR A 140 3.74 -15.54 -9.29
N PHE A 141 2.94 -14.50 -9.50
CA PHE A 141 1.54 -14.60 -10.00
C PHE A 141 1.41 -15.34 -11.34
N GLN A 142 2.49 -15.43 -12.12
CA GLN A 142 2.46 -16.13 -13.41
C GLN A 142 2.49 -17.65 -13.26
N PHE A 143 3.04 -18.18 -12.16
CA PHE A 143 3.34 -19.59 -12.01
C PHE A 143 2.56 -20.30 -10.90
N SER A 144 1.89 -19.56 -10.03
CA SER A 144 1.12 -20.12 -8.92
C SER A 144 -0.35 -19.75 -9.00
N TYR A 145 -1.22 -20.76 -8.93
CA TYR A 145 -2.65 -20.52 -8.77
C TYR A 145 -2.97 -19.79 -7.46
N VAL A 146 -2.30 -20.17 -6.38
CA VAL A 146 -2.47 -19.52 -5.06
C VAL A 146 -2.07 -18.05 -5.13
N ALA A 147 -0.93 -17.74 -5.75
CA ALA A 147 -0.52 -16.35 -5.93
C ALA A 147 -1.51 -15.56 -6.80
N LYS A 148 -2.11 -16.20 -7.84
CA LYS A 148 -3.16 -15.57 -8.66
C LYS A 148 -4.40 -15.21 -7.85
N MET A 149 -4.81 -16.06 -6.90
CA MET A 149 -5.94 -15.80 -6.01
C MET A 149 -5.71 -14.60 -5.10
N GLU A 150 -4.47 -14.27 -4.79
CA GLU A 150 -4.10 -13.08 -4.01
C GLU A 150 -4.06 -11.79 -4.83
N SER A 151 -4.13 -11.91 -6.16
CA SER A 151 -4.01 -10.75 -7.05
C SER A 151 -5.22 -9.82 -6.92
N VAL A 152 -4.93 -8.56 -6.65
CA VAL A 152 -5.92 -7.47 -6.62
C VAL A 152 -5.85 -6.59 -7.87
N GLY A 153 -5.15 -7.04 -8.92
CA GLY A 153 -4.98 -6.29 -10.17
C GLY A 153 -4.02 -5.10 -10.08
N TYR A 154 -3.25 -4.97 -9.00
CA TYR A 154 -2.27 -3.90 -8.86
C TYR A 154 -0.97 -4.22 -9.62
N PRO A 155 -0.49 -3.35 -10.53
CA PRO A 155 0.57 -3.71 -11.51
C PRO A 155 1.89 -4.18 -10.90
N THR A 156 2.25 -3.70 -9.71
CA THR A 156 3.53 -3.99 -9.04
C THR A 156 3.38 -4.88 -7.82
N GLN A 157 2.23 -5.54 -7.67
CA GLN A 157 1.97 -6.43 -6.54
C GLN A 157 2.99 -7.55 -6.47
N LYS A 158 3.47 -7.85 -5.26
CA LYS A 158 4.34 -8.98 -4.95
C LYS A 158 3.55 -10.08 -4.21
N PRO A 159 3.95 -11.35 -4.32
CA PRO A 159 3.32 -12.44 -3.56
C PRO A 159 3.45 -12.21 -2.05
N VAL A 160 2.42 -12.55 -1.28
CA VAL A 160 2.43 -12.43 0.19
C VAL A 160 3.55 -13.27 0.79
N ALA A 161 3.78 -14.48 0.26
CA ALA A 161 4.84 -15.38 0.72
C ALA A 161 6.25 -14.75 0.69
N LEU A 162 6.53 -13.87 -0.29
CA LEU A 162 7.80 -13.15 -0.36
C LEU A 162 7.97 -12.22 0.85
N LEU A 163 6.93 -11.45 1.18
CA LEU A 163 6.96 -10.52 2.29
C LEU A 163 6.90 -11.25 3.64
N GLU A 164 6.16 -12.37 3.73
CA GLU A 164 6.16 -13.22 4.93
C GLU A 164 7.57 -13.74 5.26
N ARG A 165 8.34 -14.20 4.27
CA ARG A 165 9.73 -14.62 4.46
C ARG A 165 10.59 -13.50 5.01
N ILE A 166 10.57 -12.32 4.40
CA ILE A 166 11.33 -11.14 4.84
C ILE A 166 10.96 -10.76 6.28
N ILE A 167 9.67 -10.68 6.57
CA ILE A 167 9.16 -10.24 7.86
C ILE A 167 9.49 -11.25 8.96
N LYS A 168 9.33 -12.55 8.70
CA LYS A 168 9.71 -13.61 9.66
C LYS A 168 11.21 -13.56 9.99
N ALA A 169 12.04 -13.44 8.95
CA ALA A 169 13.49 -13.42 9.13
C ALA A 169 13.96 -12.23 9.96
N SER A 170 13.39 -11.05 9.81
CA SER A 170 13.95 -9.82 10.39
C SER A 170 13.04 -9.07 11.35
N SER A 171 12.07 -9.76 11.95
CA SER A 171 11.24 -9.20 13.01
C SER A 171 10.70 -10.28 13.94
N ASN A 172 10.25 -9.87 15.14
CA ASN A 172 9.54 -10.71 16.09
C ASN A 172 8.06 -10.29 16.17
N GLU A 173 7.20 -11.13 16.76
CA GLU A 173 5.80 -10.78 17.01
C GLU A 173 5.70 -9.48 17.82
N GLY A 174 4.75 -8.63 17.45
CA GLY A 174 4.55 -7.31 18.05
C GLY A 174 5.48 -6.21 17.52
N ASP A 175 6.53 -6.51 16.75
CA ASP A 175 7.36 -5.50 16.10
C ASP A 175 6.57 -4.70 15.05
N ILE A 176 7.11 -3.54 14.65
CA ILE A 176 6.52 -2.67 13.64
C ILE A 176 7.22 -2.90 12.29
N VAL A 177 6.44 -3.22 11.28
CA VAL A 177 6.86 -3.28 9.88
C VAL A 177 6.42 -1.98 9.18
N LEU A 178 7.38 -1.24 8.63
CA LEU A 178 7.11 -0.04 7.84
C LEU A 178 7.30 -0.34 6.35
N ASP A 179 6.28 -0.07 5.55
CA ASP A 179 6.39 -0.05 4.08
C ASP A 179 6.07 1.36 3.56
N PRO A 180 7.09 2.18 3.22
CA PRO A 180 6.90 3.56 2.77
C PRO A 180 6.52 3.69 1.29
N PHE A 181 6.31 2.56 0.61
CA PHE A 181 5.89 2.44 -0.80
C PHE A 181 4.87 1.31 -0.94
N CYS A 182 3.90 1.25 -0.02
CA CYS A 182 3.12 0.04 0.24
C CYS A 182 2.20 -0.41 -0.90
N GLY A 183 1.95 0.42 -1.93
CA GLY A 183 1.14 0.05 -3.08
C GLY A 183 -0.19 -0.56 -2.66
N CYS A 184 -0.43 -1.81 -3.06
CA CYS A 184 -1.63 -2.56 -2.68
C CYS A 184 -1.57 -3.20 -1.28
N GLY A 185 -0.58 -2.87 -0.45
CA GLY A 185 -0.48 -3.30 0.95
C GLY A 185 -0.08 -4.76 1.17
N THR A 186 0.69 -5.38 0.28
CA THR A 186 1.11 -6.77 0.45
C THR A 186 1.93 -6.97 1.73
N ALA A 187 2.87 -6.05 2.02
CA ALA A 187 3.66 -6.10 3.25
C ALA A 187 2.79 -5.96 4.51
N LEU A 188 1.74 -5.14 4.45
CA LEU A 188 0.81 -4.92 5.56
C LEU A 188 0.01 -6.18 5.87
N VAL A 189 -0.48 -6.87 4.83
CA VAL A 189 -1.19 -8.15 4.97
C VAL A 189 -0.27 -9.22 5.54
N ALA A 190 0.96 -9.34 5.04
CA ALA A 190 1.95 -10.29 5.55
C ALA A 190 2.30 -10.01 7.02
N ALA A 191 2.54 -8.75 7.37
CA ALA A 191 2.83 -8.34 8.75
C ALA A 191 1.67 -8.68 9.69
N HIS A 192 0.44 -8.38 9.30
CA HIS A 192 -0.75 -8.71 10.08
C HIS A 192 -0.90 -10.20 10.32
N LYS A 193 -0.81 -11.02 9.27
CA LYS A 193 -0.87 -12.50 9.37
C LYS A 193 0.16 -13.07 10.35
N LEU A 194 1.28 -12.39 10.48
CA LEU A 194 2.40 -12.78 11.34
C LEU A 194 2.37 -12.12 12.72
N ASN A 195 1.27 -11.50 13.13
CA ASN A 195 1.12 -10.78 14.40
C ASN A 195 2.13 -9.63 14.60
N ARG A 196 2.53 -8.98 13.51
CA ARG A 196 3.32 -7.75 13.56
C ARG A 196 2.39 -6.54 13.43
N ARG A 197 2.75 -5.44 14.09
CA ARG A 197 2.14 -4.14 13.80
C ARG A 197 2.70 -3.62 12.49
N TRP A 198 1.97 -2.76 11.80
CA TRP A 198 2.41 -2.27 10.51
C TRP A 198 2.01 -0.82 10.27
N ILE A 199 2.81 -0.15 9.45
CA ILE A 199 2.58 1.19 8.95
C ILE A 199 2.81 1.15 7.44
N GLY A 200 1.80 1.53 6.65
CA GLY A 200 1.91 1.64 5.20
C GLY A 200 1.77 3.10 4.77
N ILE A 201 2.65 3.54 3.87
CA ILE A 201 2.61 4.87 3.28
C ILE A 201 2.65 4.69 1.76
N ASP A 202 1.75 5.36 1.05
CA ASP A 202 1.82 5.45 -0.41
C ASP A 202 1.40 6.84 -0.87
N ILE A 203 1.90 7.27 -2.02
CA ILE A 203 1.58 8.56 -2.63
C ILE A 203 0.31 8.46 -3.50
N HIS A 204 -0.04 7.24 -3.94
CA HIS A 204 -1.09 7.02 -4.91
C HIS A 204 -2.43 6.74 -4.22
N HIS A 205 -3.47 7.54 -4.50
CA HIS A 205 -4.79 7.38 -3.88
C HIS A 205 -5.44 5.99 -4.14
N LYS A 206 -5.25 5.42 -5.33
CA LYS A 206 -5.76 4.06 -5.64
C LYS A 206 -5.15 2.97 -4.76
N ALA A 207 -3.90 3.15 -4.32
CA ALA A 207 -3.28 2.25 -3.37
C ALA A 207 -4.10 2.15 -2.09
N PHE A 208 -4.58 3.29 -1.61
CA PHE A 208 -5.39 3.40 -0.40
C PHE A 208 -6.73 2.65 -0.51
N ASP A 209 -7.45 2.81 -1.63
CA ASP A 209 -8.72 2.10 -1.82
C ASP A 209 -8.52 0.58 -1.88
N VAL A 210 -7.48 0.13 -2.59
CA VAL A 210 -7.12 -1.29 -2.65
C VAL A 210 -6.74 -1.83 -1.26
N ILE A 211 -5.93 -1.09 -0.49
CA ILE A 211 -5.56 -1.50 0.88
C ILE A 211 -6.78 -1.59 1.78
N ARG A 212 -7.68 -0.60 1.72
CA ARG A 212 -8.91 -0.59 2.52
C ARG A 212 -9.80 -1.79 2.21
N ASP A 213 -10.01 -2.11 0.92
CA ASP A 213 -10.86 -3.23 0.52
C ASP A 213 -10.20 -4.57 0.88
N ARG A 214 -8.90 -4.68 0.69
CA ARG A 214 -8.10 -5.83 1.12
C ARG A 214 -8.09 -5.98 2.64
N GLY A 215 -8.02 -4.87 3.37
CA GLY A 215 -8.12 -4.82 4.81
C GLY A 215 -9.45 -5.37 5.33
N ARG A 216 -10.57 -5.04 4.68
CA ARG A 216 -11.88 -5.62 5.01
C ARG A 216 -11.93 -7.13 4.79
N GLN A 217 -11.37 -7.60 3.67
CA GLN A 217 -11.30 -9.04 3.37
C GLN A 217 -10.45 -9.82 4.37
N CYS A 218 -9.34 -9.24 4.81
CA CYS A 218 -8.42 -9.84 5.77
C CYS A 218 -8.79 -9.55 7.24
N LYS A 219 -9.92 -8.89 7.52
CA LYS A 219 -10.34 -8.44 8.87
C LYS A 219 -9.28 -7.61 9.59
N LEU A 220 -8.52 -6.82 8.84
CA LEU A 220 -7.52 -5.93 9.41
C LEU A 220 -8.22 -4.83 10.21
N ASN A 221 -7.89 -4.69 11.49
CA ASN A 221 -8.29 -3.53 12.28
C ASN A 221 -7.43 -2.34 11.84
N MET A 222 -7.89 -1.65 10.80
CA MET A 222 -7.16 -0.54 10.20
C MET A 222 -7.63 0.77 10.80
N LEU A 223 -6.77 1.44 11.56
CA LEU A 223 -6.88 2.89 11.71
C LEU A 223 -6.31 3.51 10.43
N VAL A 224 -7.17 3.80 9.50
CA VAL A 224 -6.77 4.46 8.27
C VAL A 224 -6.86 5.95 8.51
N THR A 225 -5.74 6.59 8.73
CA THR A 225 -5.64 8.03 8.61
C THR A 225 -5.76 8.37 7.12
N ALA A 226 -6.68 9.25 6.79
CA ALA A 226 -6.85 9.68 5.42
C ALA A 226 -5.50 10.15 4.84
N PRO A 227 -5.16 9.80 3.58
CA PRO A 227 -3.91 10.24 2.94
C PRO A 227 -3.72 11.75 3.00
N GLU A 228 -4.81 12.49 3.12
CA GLU A 228 -4.87 13.93 3.23
C GLU A 228 -4.12 14.48 4.46
N LEU A 229 -4.16 13.78 5.59
CA LEU A 229 -3.50 14.23 6.83
C LEU A 229 -1.96 14.10 6.80
N ILE A 230 -1.41 13.24 5.96
CA ILE A 230 0.04 12.98 5.88
C ILE A 230 0.74 13.85 4.84
N ARG A 231 -0.03 14.33 3.85
CA ARG A 231 0.47 15.21 2.80
C ARG A 231 0.46 16.63 3.24
N GLY A 232 1.02 17.31 3.94
CA GLY A 232 0.84 18.76 4.24
C GLY A 232 -0.09 19.48 3.25
N SER A 233 -0.78 20.49 3.69
CA SER A 233 -1.87 21.19 2.96
C SER A 233 -1.56 21.45 1.48
N LYS A 234 -0.30 21.76 1.14
CA LYS A 234 0.13 22.05 -0.23
C LYS A 234 0.06 20.83 -1.16
N GLY A 235 0.48 19.65 -0.69
CA GLY A 235 0.46 18.44 -1.52
C GLY A 235 -0.94 17.90 -1.81
N ILE A 236 -1.90 18.16 -0.89
CA ILE A 236 -3.31 17.80 -1.11
C ILE A 236 -3.95 18.71 -2.15
N LEU A 237 -3.66 20.00 -2.08
CA LEU A 237 -4.18 20.97 -3.05
C LEU A 237 -3.67 20.69 -4.46
N GLU A 238 -2.37 20.40 -4.61
CA GLU A 238 -1.76 20.03 -5.88
C GLU A 238 -2.41 18.72 -6.42
N TRP A 239 -2.61 17.73 -5.55
CA TRP A 239 -3.27 16.49 -5.93
C TRP A 239 -4.74 16.69 -6.29
N ALA A 240 -5.54 17.38 -5.48
CA ALA A 240 -6.95 17.64 -5.76
C ALA A 240 -7.12 18.43 -7.07
N SER A 241 -6.18 19.32 -7.39
CA SER A 241 -6.14 20.06 -8.65
C SER A 241 -5.75 19.22 -9.86
N SER A 242 -5.15 18.05 -9.66
CA SER A 242 -4.74 17.12 -10.72
C SER A 242 -5.78 16.05 -11.05
N LEU A 243 -6.84 15.92 -10.25
CA LEU A 243 -7.90 14.93 -10.47
C LEU A 243 -8.69 15.25 -11.74
N ASN A 244 -9.06 14.22 -12.49
CA ASN A 244 -10.03 14.38 -13.57
C ASN A 244 -11.45 14.60 -12.99
N PRO A 245 -12.44 15.00 -13.80
CA PRO A 245 -13.78 15.33 -13.30
C PRO A 245 -14.44 14.20 -12.51
N GLN A 246 -14.30 12.96 -12.95
CA GLN A 246 -14.90 11.81 -12.29
C GLN A 246 -14.21 11.49 -10.96
N GLU A 247 -12.88 11.52 -10.92
CA GLU A 247 -12.09 11.31 -9.70
C GLU A 247 -12.37 12.41 -8.67
N PHE A 248 -12.56 13.65 -9.13
CA PHE A 248 -12.90 14.77 -8.25
C PHE A 248 -14.30 14.61 -7.64
N GLU A 249 -15.31 14.25 -8.47
CA GLU A 249 -16.66 13.93 -7.99
C GLU A 249 -16.64 12.79 -6.95
N GLU A 250 -15.94 11.70 -7.23
CA GLU A 250 -15.82 10.57 -6.31
C GLU A 250 -15.17 10.96 -4.98
N TRP A 251 -14.14 11.80 -5.03
CA TRP A 251 -13.46 12.30 -3.83
C TRP A 251 -14.38 13.15 -2.96
N VAL A 252 -15.10 14.12 -3.56
CA VAL A 252 -16.05 14.98 -2.86
C VAL A 252 -17.19 14.17 -2.25
N ASN A 253 -17.78 13.25 -3.01
CA ASN A 253 -18.86 12.40 -2.53
C ASN A 253 -18.41 11.52 -1.34
N LYS A 254 -17.19 11.06 -1.37
CA LYS A 254 -16.60 10.27 -0.28
C LYS A 254 -16.39 11.11 0.98
N PHE A 255 -15.92 12.34 0.82
CA PHE A 255 -15.74 13.30 1.90
C PHE A 255 -17.05 13.53 2.68
N TYR A 256 -18.14 13.75 1.96
CA TYR A 256 -19.46 13.98 2.56
C TYR A 256 -20.25 12.71 2.84
N SER A 257 -19.68 11.52 2.63
CA SER A 257 -20.40 10.25 2.66
C SER A 257 -21.68 10.26 1.82
N ALA A 258 -21.65 11.01 0.72
CA ALA A 258 -22.76 11.19 -0.20
C ALA A 258 -22.88 10.00 -1.16
N LYS A 259 -24.07 9.80 -1.71
CA LYS A 259 -24.34 8.80 -2.75
C LYS A 259 -24.78 9.48 -4.02
N LYS A 260 -24.19 9.04 -5.15
CA LYS A 260 -24.63 9.49 -6.47
C LYS A 260 -26.08 9.10 -6.70
N PRO A 261 -26.95 10.03 -7.03
CA PRO A 261 -28.35 9.73 -7.34
C PRO A 261 -28.50 9.10 -8.74
N SER A 262 -29.59 8.40 -8.99
CA SER A 262 -29.93 7.87 -10.30
C SER A 262 -31.38 8.22 -10.63
N PRO A 263 -31.63 8.97 -11.70
CA PRO A 263 -30.68 9.72 -12.55
C PRO A 263 -30.03 10.87 -11.78
N ASP A 264 -28.83 11.32 -12.19
CA ASP A 264 -28.09 12.39 -11.51
C ASP A 264 -28.65 13.79 -11.74
N ARG A 265 -29.18 14.08 -12.94
CA ARG A 265 -29.83 15.34 -13.31
C ARG A 265 -29.17 16.60 -12.73
N GLY A 266 -27.86 16.70 -12.83
CA GLY A 266 -27.10 17.83 -12.32
C GLY A 266 -26.79 17.82 -10.82
N VAL A 267 -27.10 16.73 -10.12
CA VAL A 267 -26.73 16.51 -8.71
C VAL A 267 -25.77 15.35 -8.65
N ASP A 268 -24.51 15.62 -8.32
CA ASP A 268 -23.44 14.61 -8.30
C ASP A 268 -23.45 13.75 -7.04
N GLY A 269 -24.02 14.25 -5.93
CA GLY A 269 -24.14 13.53 -4.67
C GLY A 269 -25.27 14.00 -3.78
N ILE A 270 -25.79 13.10 -2.93
CA ILE A 270 -26.78 13.41 -1.89
C ILE A 270 -26.32 12.79 -0.58
N THR A 271 -26.18 13.62 0.47
CA THR A 271 -25.82 13.15 1.81
C THR A 271 -27.00 12.39 2.47
N LYS A 272 -26.76 11.77 3.62
CA LYS A 272 -27.82 11.11 4.41
C LYS A 272 -28.91 12.09 4.87
N ASP A 273 -28.52 13.35 5.11
CA ASP A 273 -29.39 14.42 5.58
C ASP A 273 -30.10 15.14 4.43
N GLY A 274 -29.94 14.66 3.20
CA GLY A 274 -30.61 15.20 2.01
C GLY A 274 -29.95 16.46 1.42
N ILE A 275 -28.70 16.77 1.78
CA ILE A 275 -27.94 17.89 1.21
C ILE A 275 -27.50 17.48 -0.19
N ALA A 276 -27.84 18.30 -1.20
CA ALA A 276 -27.40 18.08 -2.57
C ALA A 276 -26.01 18.66 -2.80
N ILE A 277 -25.17 17.92 -3.53
CA ILE A 277 -23.79 18.28 -3.85
C ILE A 277 -23.61 18.30 -5.37
N GLN A 278 -22.95 19.33 -5.88
CA GLN A 278 -22.44 19.39 -7.24
C GLN A 278 -20.95 19.69 -7.26
N THR A 279 -20.22 19.06 -8.18
CA THR A 279 -18.79 19.22 -8.36
C THR A 279 -18.44 19.74 -9.74
N LYS A 280 -17.45 20.61 -9.84
CA LYS A 280 -16.94 21.13 -11.12
C LYS A 280 -15.42 21.24 -11.08
N THR A 281 -14.79 20.98 -12.21
CA THR A 281 -13.32 21.08 -12.37
C THR A 281 -12.88 22.42 -12.95
N PHE A 282 -13.82 23.33 -13.19
CA PHE A 282 -13.59 24.68 -13.70
C PHE A 282 -14.13 25.73 -12.73
N GLU A 283 -13.79 26.99 -12.95
CA GLU A 283 -14.29 28.12 -12.16
C GLU A 283 -15.80 28.30 -12.35
N ILE A 284 -16.53 28.40 -11.25
CA ILE A 284 -17.99 28.49 -11.24
C ILE A 284 -18.44 29.95 -11.21
N GLY A 285 -19.35 30.30 -12.11
CA GLY A 285 -20.05 31.58 -12.16
C GLY A 285 -21.54 31.49 -11.84
N TYR A 286 -22.23 32.63 -11.93
CA TYR A 286 -23.64 32.83 -11.59
C TYR A 286 -24.60 31.77 -12.15
N ASN A 287 -24.48 31.45 -13.44
CA ASN A 287 -25.40 30.55 -14.13
C ASN A 287 -25.32 29.11 -13.59
N VAL A 288 -24.12 28.65 -13.24
CA VAL A 288 -23.91 27.30 -12.67
C VAL A 288 -24.57 27.18 -11.31
N VAL A 289 -24.44 28.21 -10.46
CA VAL A 289 -25.09 28.24 -9.13
C VAL A 289 -26.62 28.25 -9.27
N SER A 290 -27.14 29.03 -10.21
CA SER A 290 -28.60 29.09 -10.48
C SER A 290 -29.14 27.77 -11.01
N GLN A 291 -28.44 27.15 -11.94
CA GLN A 291 -28.83 25.85 -12.52
C GLN A 291 -28.83 24.75 -11.44
N PHE A 292 -27.79 24.70 -10.64
CA PHE A 292 -27.68 23.70 -9.58
C PHE A 292 -28.79 23.85 -8.52
N LEU A 293 -29.14 25.08 -8.18
CA LEU A 293 -30.27 25.33 -7.29
C LEU A 293 -31.58 24.74 -7.85
N SER A 294 -31.83 24.94 -9.17
CA SER A 294 -32.97 24.37 -9.86
C SER A 294 -32.95 22.84 -9.84
N ASP A 295 -31.78 22.27 -10.18
CA ASP A 295 -31.60 20.82 -10.21
C ASP A 295 -31.81 20.20 -8.81
N ALA A 296 -31.28 20.81 -7.76
CA ALA A 296 -31.44 20.36 -6.40
C ALA A 296 -32.90 20.45 -5.88
N LYS A 297 -33.63 21.52 -6.26
CA LYS A 297 -35.05 21.69 -5.87
C LYS A 297 -35.99 20.66 -6.50
N TYR A 298 -35.76 20.33 -7.76
CA TYR A 298 -36.66 19.49 -8.57
C TYR A 298 -36.14 18.07 -8.77
N HIS A 299 -35.12 17.67 -8.02
CA HIS A 299 -34.54 16.34 -8.18
C HIS A 299 -35.52 15.23 -7.74
N PRO A 300 -35.77 14.23 -8.59
CA PRO A 300 -36.79 13.20 -8.34
C PRO A 300 -36.38 12.14 -7.30
N SER A 301 -35.21 12.27 -6.68
CA SER A 301 -34.76 11.30 -5.67
C SER A 301 -35.63 11.33 -4.44
N ARG A 302 -36.10 10.16 -3.97
CA ARG A 302 -36.86 10.00 -2.72
C ARG A 302 -36.09 10.47 -1.48
N ARG A 303 -34.80 10.73 -1.56
CA ARG A 303 -33.98 11.27 -0.48
C ARG A 303 -34.14 12.77 -0.28
N ILE A 304 -34.55 13.49 -1.34
CA ILE A 304 -34.92 14.89 -1.27
C ILE A 304 -36.45 14.94 -1.14
N SER A 305 -36.97 14.57 0.02
CA SER A 305 -38.44 14.58 0.29
C SER A 305 -39.00 15.98 0.48
N LYS A 306 -38.16 16.98 0.61
CA LYS A 306 -38.46 18.44 0.63
C LYS A 306 -37.32 19.15 -0.09
N PRO A 307 -37.54 20.35 -0.72
CA PRO A 307 -36.46 21.14 -1.26
C PRO A 307 -35.34 21.26 -0.23
N SER A 308 -34.13 20.88 -0.61
CA SER A 308 -32.99 20.97 0.30
C SER A 308 -32.82 22.43 0.77
N LYS A 309 -32.81 22.65 2.07
CA LYS A 309 -32.50 23.97 2.66
C LYS A 309 -31.01 24.25 2.67
N HIS A 310 -30.21 23.34 2.17
CA HIS A 310 -28.77 23.43 2.12
C HIS A 310 -28.24 22.74 0.87
N ILE A 311 -27.42 23.43 0.08
CA ILE A 311 -26.75 22.90 -1.08
C ILE A 311 -25.25 23.23 -1.02
N ILE A 312 -24.42 22.33 -1.57
CA ILE A 312 -22.98 22.46 -1.57
C ILE A 312 -22.46 22.38 -3.01
N LEU A 313 -21.73 23.42 -3.44
CA LEU A 313 -20.98 23.39 -4.69
C LEU A 313 -19.49 23.30 -4.36
N VAL A 314 -18.82 22.38 -4.99
CA VAL A 314 -17.37 22.22 -4.85
C VAL A 314 -16.70 22.45 -6.20
N SER A 315 -15.82 23.45 -6.28
CA SER A 315 -15.06 23.73 -7.48
C SER A 315 -13.58 23.50 -7.27
N GLN A 316 -12.95 22.80 -8.21
CA GLN A 316 -11.51 22.57 -8.24
C GLN A 316 -10.73 23.87 -8.50
N ARG A 317 -11.29 24.82 -9.25
CA ARG A 317 -10.66 26.08 -9.65
C ARG A 317 -11.22 27.32 -8.97
N GLY A 318 -12.27 27.16 -8.15
CA GLY A 318 -12.85 28.23 -7.36
C GLY A 318 -14.14 28.83 -7.95
N PHE A 319 -14.48 30.03 -7.48
CA PHE A 319 -15.73 30.72 -7.75
C PHE A 319 -15.43 32.18 -8.08
N ASP A 320 -16.03 32.70 -9.14
CA ASP A 320 -15.98 34.13 -9.43
C ASP A 320 -16.91 34.95 -8.50
N ASP A 321 -16.81 36.26 -8.57
CA ASP A 321 -17.60 37.16 -7.73
C ASP A 321 -19.11 37.03 -8.01
N SER A 322 -19.50 36.71 -9.24
CA SER A 322 -20.90 36.56 -9.61
C SER A 322 -21.52 35.29 -8.97
N ALA A 323 -20.74 34.20 -8.81
CA ALA A 323 -21.18 33.02 -8.10
C ALA A 323 -21.43 33.30 -6.62
N ARG A 324 -20.52 34.07 -5.98
CA ARG A 324 -20.64 34.48 -4.56
C ARG A 324 -21.85 35.35 -4.35
N GLN A 325 -22.06 36.31 -5.22
CA GLN A 325 -23.23 37.18 -5.19
C GLN A 325 -24.52 36.35 -5.33
N ARG A 326 -24.54 35.40 -6.27
CA ARG A 326 -25.72 34.54 -6.48
C ARG A 326 -25.99 33.65 -5.25
N ALA A 327 -24.99 33.10 -4.63
CA ALA A 327 -25.15 32.32 -3.41
C ALA A 327 -25.81 33.18 -2.30
N PHE A 328 -25.32 34.40 -2.10
CA PHE A 328 -25.89 35.34 -1.14
C PHE A 328 -27.35 35.72 -1.45
N GLU A 329 -27.70 35.93 -2.72
CA GLU A 329 -29.09 36.21 -3.16
C GLU A 329 -30.01 35.02 -2.81
N ILE A 330 -29.55 33.79 -3.07
CA ILE A 330 -30.32 32.55 -2.76
C ILE A 330 -30.54 32.43 -1.25
N GLU A 331 -29.51 32.62 -0.44
CA GLU A 331 -29.64 32.56 1.01
C GLU A 331 -30.61 33.64 1.52
N SER A 332 -30.49 34.87 1.03
CA SER A 332 -31.30 36.00 1.48
C SER A 332 -32.75 35.90 1.05
N ASN A 333 -33.03 35.48 -0.20
CA ASN A 333 -34.38 35.50 -0.77
C ASN A 333 -35.14 34.18 -0.58
N GLU A 334 -34.44 33.06 -0.50
CA GLU A 334 -35.04 31.72 -0.52
C GLU A 334 -34.82 30.96 0.78
N GLY A 335 -33.95 31.46 1.68
CA GLY A 335 -33.62 30.82 2.94
C GLY A 335 -32.89 29.47 2.77
N ILE A 336 -32.22 29.28 1.61
CA ILE A 336 -31.46 28.07 1.30
C ILE A 336 -29.99 28.38 1.52
N LYS A 337 -29.33 27.68 2.44
CA LYS A 337 -27.88 27.79 2.67
C LYS A 337 -27.12 27.30 1.45
N VAL A 338 -26.19 28.12 0.94
CA VAL A 338 -25.33 27.77 -0.19
C VAL A 338 -23.88 27.77 0.24
N GLU A 339 -23.25 26.61 0.30
CA GLU A 339 -21.81 26.50 0.55
C GLU A 339 -21.04 26.41 -0.76
N LEU A 340 -20.12 27.36 -0.96
CA LEU A 340 -19.19 27.38 -2.08
C LEU A 340 -17.80 26.99 -1.57
N LEU A 341 -17.34 25.79 -1.90
CA LEU A 341 -16.14 25.22 -1.34
C LEU A 341 -15.10 24.90 -2.42
N THR A 342 -13.86 25.21 -2.13
CA THR A 342 -12.69 24.75 -2.86
C THR A 342 -12.04 23.56 -2.13
N PRO A 343 -11.10 22.85 -2.74
CA PRO A 343 -10.28 21.87 -2.03
C PRO A 343 -9.59 22.42 -0.79
N ALA A 344 -9.20 23.69 -0.79
CA ALA A 344 -8.62 24.37 0.37
C ALA A 344 -9.62 24.53 1.53
N ASP A 345 -10.87 24.86 1.20
CA ASP A 345 -11.93 25.00 2.22
C ASP A 345 -12.27 23.63 2.84
N MET A 346 -12.33 22.59 2.03
CA MET A 346 -12.55 21.21 2.51
C MET A 346 -11.42 20.77 3.46
N LEU A 347 -10.18 21.11 3.16
CA LEU A 347 -9.05 20.83 4.05
C LEU A 347 -9.15 21.53 5.39
N ASN A 348 -9.55 22.80 5.39
CA ASN A 348 -9.76 23.57 6.62
C ASN A 348 -10.86 22.94 7.50
N ILE A 349 -11.90 22.37 6.88
CA ILE A 349 -12.95 21.62 7.59
C ILE A 349 -12.35 20.39 8.25
N ILE A 350 -11.55 19.60 7.54
CA ILE A 350 -10.87 18.39 8.08
C ILE A 350 -10.00 18.77 9.28
N GLN A 351 -9.18 19.80 9.15
CA GLN A 351 -8.28 20.25 10.21
C GLN A 351 -9.04 20.68 11.48
N LYS A 352 -10.20 21.30 11.32
CA LYS A 352 -11.05 21.70 12.46
C LYS A 352 -11.72 20.52 13.15
N ILE A 353 -12.06 19.45 12.42
CA ILE A 353 -12.69 18.23 12.97
C ILE A 353 -11.65 17.33 13.63
N GLY A 354 -10.41 17.31 13.14
CA GLY A 354 -9.33 16.44 13.66
C GLY A 354 -8.63 16.97 14.93
N VAL A 355 -9.07 18.11 15.45
CA VAL A 355 -8.51 18.75 16.67
C VAL A 355 -9.45 18.51 17.89
N GLN A 356 -10.46 17.69 17.76
CA GLN A 356 -11.22 17.15 18.87
C GLN A 356 -10.90 15.65 19.03
#